data_f426e210702f937cecf921bbf5b416c0
#
_entry.id   f426e210702f937cecf921bbf5b416c0
#
_cell.length_a   1.000
_cell.length_b   1.000
_cell.length_c   1.000
_cell.angle_alpha   90.00
_cell.angle_beta   90.00
_cell.angle_gamma   90.00
#
_symmetry.space_group_name_H-M   'P 1'
#
loop_
_entity.id
_entity.type
_entity.pdbx_description
1 polymer ?
#
loop_
_entity_poly.entity_id
_entity_poly.type
_entity_poly.pdbx_seq_one_letter_code
_entity_poly.pdbx_strand_id
1 'polypeptide(L)'
;VCSSDLGDRFHLTPIILLAQAALESGWGTSRLAREANNHFGITGYGASNAFWHGGRVTARYKRGELLFRRYDSARNSYLDFARLLVCSYPQAAAMSRFPADYAKAIAYSPYISELNGDNRERYRETLVQLCREIEPIYSSLKNNN
;
A
#
# COMPACT_ATOMS: atom_id res chain seq x y z
N VAL A 1 2.65 3.69 -19.78
CA VAL A 1 3.43 4.62 -18.98
C VAL A 1 2.56 5.19 -17.87
N CYS A 2 2.96 4.96 -16.65
CA CYS A 2 2.29 5.53 -15.49
C CYS A 2 2.75 6.95 -15.27
N SER A 3 2.18 7.83 -16.03
CA SER A 3 2.55 9.24 -16.00
C SER A 3 1.74 10.02 -14.95
N SER A 4 1.99 11.28 -14.90
CA SER A 4 1.40 12.24 -13.99
C SER A 4 -0.13 12.33 -14.00
N ASP A 5 -0.79 11.68 -14.93
CA ASP A 5 -2.21 11.81 -15.12
C ASP A 5 -2.98 10.78 -14.29
N LEU A 6 -2.80 10.90 -13.00
CA LEU A 6 -3.21 9.86 -12.05
C LEU A 6 -4.50 10.17 -11.29
N GLY A 7 -5.15 11.27 -11.55
CA GLY A 7 -6.30 11.72 -10.79
C GLY A 7 -7.32 10.62 -10.49
N ASP A 8 -8.41 10.60 -11.18
CA ASP A 8 -9.52 9.67 -10.94
C ASP A 8 -9.30 8.28 -11.53
N ARG A 9 -8.07 7.96 -11.91
CA ARG A 9 -7.83 6.88 -12.86
C ARG A 9 -7.29 5.61 -12.31
N PHE A 10 -7.09 5.55 -11.03
CA PHE A 10 -6.59 4.31 -10.46
C PHE A 10 -7.63 3.20 -10.54
N HIS A 11 -8.90 3.54 -10.47
CA HIS A 11 -10.00 2.58 -10.50
C HIS A 11 -9.78 1.40 -9.54
N LEU A 12 -9.14 1.69 -8.42
CA LEU A 12 -8.87 0.69 -7.39
C LEU A 12 -9.95 0.76 -6.32
N THR A 13 -10.32 -0.40 -5.82
CA THR A 13 -11.28 -0.48 -4.72
C THR A 13 -10.60 0.01 -3.44
N PRO A 14 -11.18 0.99 -2.72
CA PRO A 14 -10.55 1.51 -1.50
C PRO A 14 -10.26 0.46 -0.44
N ILE A 15 -11.08 -0.57 -0.35
CA ILE A 15 -10.93 -1.61 0.68
C ILE A 15 -9.58 -2.29 0.63
N ILE A 16 -9.08 -2.64 -0.57
CA ILE A 16 -7.76 -3.30 -0.67
C ILE A 16 -6.62 -2.34 -0.28
N LEU A 17 -6.76 -1.06 -0.56
CA LEU A 17 -5.77 -0.07 -0.14
C LEU A 17 -5.77 0.11 1.37
N LEU A 18 -6.95 0.21 1.98
CA LEU A 18 -7.09 0.32 3.42
C LEU A 18 -6.55 -0.92 4.14
N ALA A 19 -6.84 -2.10 3.61
CA ALA A 19 -6.35 -3.36 4.17
C ALA A 19 -4.83 -3.45 4.10
N GLN A 20 -4.22 -3.11 2.97
CA GLN A 20 -2.77 -3.11 2.87
C GLN A 20 -2.13 -2.04 3.75
N ALA A 21 -2.71 -0.86 3.84
CA ALA A 21 -2.21 0.16 4.76
C ALA A 21 -2.27 -0.31 6.21
N ALA A 22 -3.37 -0.96 6.61
CA ALA A 22 -3.49 -1.53 7.95
C ALA A 22 -2.41 -2.59 8.23
N LEU A 23 -2.17 -3.47 7.25
CA LEU A 23 -1.16 -4.51 7.37
C LEU A 23 0.25 -3.93 7.48
N GLU A 24 0.60 -3.01 6.58
CA GLU A 24 1.96 -2.48 6.47
C GLU A 24 2.30 -1.46 7.57
N SER A 25 1.31 -0.77 8.11
CA SER A 25 1.52 0.30 9.09
C SER A 25 1.04 -0.03 10.49
N GLY A 26 0.58 -1.27 10.73
CA GLY A 26 -0.04 -1.63 11.99
C GLY A 26 -1.21 -0.72 12.32
N TRP A 27 -2.16 -0.58 11.40
CA TRP A 27 -3.33 0.30 11.53
C TRP A 27 -2.94 1.77 11.73
N GLY A 28 -1.86 2.21 11.08
CA GLY A 28 -1.38 3.59 11.14
C GLY A 28 -0.59 3.93 12.39
N THR A 29 -0.23 2.95 13.21
CA THR A 29 0.51 3.18 14.46
C THR A 29 2.02 3.16 14.30
N SER A 30 2.54 2.69 13.17
CA SER A 30 3.98 2.62 12.95
C SER A 30 4.62 4.00 12.96
N ARG A 31 5.92 4.03 13.27
CA ARG A 31 6.69 5.27 13.23
C ARG A 31 6.67 5.92 11.85
N LEU A 32 6.81 5.12 10.80
CA LEU A 32 6.77 5.63 9.43
C LEU A 32 5.42 6.28 9.09
N ALA A 33 4.31 5.67 9.52
CA ALA A 33 2.99 6.24 9.30
C ALA A 33 2.80 7.55 10.06
N ARG A 34 3.21 7.59 11.33
CA ARG A 34 3.01 8.77 12.19
C ARG A 34 3.94 9.93 11.87
N GLU A 35 5.21 9.65 11.60
CA GLU A 35 6.24 10.68 11.45
C GLU A 35 6.53 11.05 10.00
N ALA A 36 6.31 10.13 9.06
CA ALA A 36 6.62 10.35 7.65
C ALA A 36 5.39 10.22 6.74
N ASN A 37 4.19 10.03 7.29
CA ASN A 37 2.96 9.83 6.54
C ASN A 37 3.03 8.65 5.55
N ASN A 38 3.93 7.70 5.80
CA ASN A 38 4.16 6.56 4.91
C ASN A 38 3.47 5.33 5.47
N HIS A 39 2.28 5.03 4.94
CA HIS A 39 1.42 3.96 5.44
C HIS A 39 1.68 2.61 4.78
N PHE A 40 2.52 2.55 3.77
CA PHE A 40 2.78 1.33 3.01
C PHE A 40 4.23 0.87 3.07
N GLY A 41 5.09 1.60 3.77
CA GLY A 41 6.50 1.26 3.85
C GLY A 41 7.23 1.38 2.50
N ILE A 42 6.84 2.35 1.68
CA ILE A 42 7.46 2.55 0.37
C ILE A 42 8.88 3.08 0.56
N THR A 43 9.85 2.41 -0.05
CA THR A 43 11.26 2.80 0.05
C THR A 43 11.53 4.11 -0.71
N GLY A 44 12.57 4.84 -0.26
CA GLY A 44 12.89 6.17 -0.75
C GLY A 44 13.70 6.22 -2.05
N TYR A 45 13.47 5.26 -2.93
CA TYR A 45 14.17 5.19 -4.20
C TYR A 45 13.23 5.56 -5.35
N GLY A 46 13.83 5.83 -6.52
CA GLY A 46 13.08 6.21 -7.70
C GLY A 46 12.89 7.72 -7.82
N ALA A 47 12.25 8.12 -8.91
CA ALA A 47 12.00 9.53 -9.21
C ALA A 47 10.83 10.06 -8.40
N SER A 48 10.87 11.34 -8.06
CA SER A 48 9.73 12.05 -7.49
C SER A 48 8.56 12.06 -8.48
N ASN A 49 7.36 12.27 -7.95
CA ASN A 49 6.14 12.30 -8.74
C ASN A 49 5.14 13.30 -8.12
N ALA A 50 3.92 13.31 -8.63
CA ALA A 50 2.90 14.24 -8.16
C ALA A 50 2.55 14.06 -6.67
N PHE A 51 2.78 12.88 -6.11
CA PHE A 51 2.38 12.54 -4.73
C PHE A 51 3.57 12.46 -3.78
N TRP A 52 4.76 12.23 -4.30
CA TRP A 52 5.99 12.18 -3.53
C TRP A 52 7.01 13.16 -4.11
N HIS A 53 7.40 14.15 -3.30
CA HIS A 53 8.28 15.23 -3.72
C HIS A 53 9.75 14.99 -3.41
N GLY A 54 10.14 13.73 -3.16
CA GLY A 54 11.52 13.35 -2.93
C GLY A 54 11.99 13.32 -1.48
N GLY A 55 11.13 13.67 -0.54
CA GLY A 55 11.47 13.63 0.89
C GLY A 55 11.73 12.19 1.37
N ARG A 56 12.74 12.03 2.22
CA ARG A 56 13.16 10.71 2.71
C ARG A 56 13.43 10.73 4.20
N VAL A 57 13.23 9.58 4.83
CA VAL A 57 13.64 9.35 6.22
C VAL A 57 14.36 8.03 6.30
N THR A 58 15.31 7.93 7.23
CA THR A 58 15.98 6.68 7.54
C THR A 58 15.21 5.96 8.64
N ALA A 59 14.96 4.67 8.48
CA ALA A 59 14.33 3.88 9.52
C ALA A 59 14.98 2.49 9.59
N ARG A 60 14.92 1.89 10.77
CA ARG A 60 15.42 0.54 10.97
C ARG A 60 14.57 -0.45 10.19
N TYR A 61 15.25 -1.32 9.48
CA TYR A 61 14.62 -2.42 8.77
C TYR A 61 15.47 -3.67 8.92
N LYS A 62 14.93 -4.67 9.62
CA LYS A 62 15.66 -5.92 9.92
C LYS A 62 16.97 -5.61 10.64
N ARG A 63 18.13 -5.95 10.07
CA ARG A 63 19.45 -5.76 10.68
C ARG A 63 20.17 -4.48 10.27
N GLY A 64 19.50 -3.63 9.50
CA GLY A 64 20.12 -2.41 8.99
C GLY A 64 19.16 -1.25 8.95
N GLU A 65 19.54 -0.26 8.15
CA GLU A 65 18.72 0.91 7.91
C GLU A 65 18.38 1.01 6.45
N LEU A 66 17.16 1.48 6.16
CA LEU A 66 16.71 1.80 4.81
C LEU A 66 16.17 3.21 4.77
N LEU A 67 16.23 3.79 3.58
CA LEU A 67 15.54 5.05 3.29
C LEU A 67 14.11 4.74 2.88
N PHE A 68 13.20 5.46 3.48
CA PHE A 68 11.77 5.39 3.17
C PHE A 68 11.28 6.75 2.71
N ARG A 69 10.22 6.75 1.91
CA ARG A 69 9.60 7.98 1.45
C ARG A 69 8.92 8.71 2.59
N ARG A 70 9.11 10.01 2.61
CA ARG A 70 8.35 10.92 3.47
C ARG A 70 7.34 11.66 2.61
N TYR A 71 6.10 11.67 3.03
CA TYR A 71 5.01 12.34 2.32
C TYR A 71 4.52 13.56 3.08
N ASP A 72 3.95 14.51 2.34
CA ASP A 72 3.36 15.70 2.92
C ASP A 72 2.05 15.39 3.64
N SER A 73 1.39 14.30 3.29
CA SER A 73 0.16 13.84 3.92
C SER A 73 0.01 12.34 3.82
N ALA A 74 -0.80 11.76 4.70
CA ALA A 74 -1.16 10.34 4.59
C ALA A 74 -1.83 10.04 3.24
N ARG A 75 -2.72 10.94 2.79
CA ARG A 75 -3.39 10.81 1.49
C ARG A 75 -2.39 10.62 0.35
N ASN A 76 -1.29 11.35 0.36
CA ASN A 76 -0.27 11.24 -0.68
C ASN A 76 0.40 9.86 -0.68
N SER A 77 0.59 9.22 0.48
CA SER A 77 1.13 7.86 0.49
C SER A 77 0.15 6.85 -0.13
N TYR A 78 -1.16 7.03 0.09
CA TYR A 78 -2.18 6.20 -0.56
C TYR A 78 -2.19 6.38 -2.07
N LEU A 79 -2.11 7.62 -2.53
CA LEU A 79 -2.09 7.91 -3.97
C LEU A 79 -0.81 7.39 -4.63
N ASP A 80 0.33 7.55 -3.97
CA ASP A 80 1.60 7.03 -4.50
C ASP A 80 1.60 5.49 -4.53
N PHE A 81 1.01 4.85 -3.53
CA PHE A 81 0.87 3.40 -3.53
C PHE A 81 -0.07 2.92 -4.64
N ALA A 82 -1.18 3.61 -4.84
CA ALA A 82 -2.10 3.30 -5.94
C ALA A 82 -1.39 3.41 -7.30
N ARG A 83 -0.59 4.46 -7.47
CA ARG A 83 0.26 4.62 -8.66
C ARG A 83 1.21 3.42 -8.82
N LEU A 84 1.88 3.04 -7.75
CA LEU A 84 2.80 1.90 -7.76
C LEU A 84 2.10 0.60 -8.20
N LEU A 85 0.90 0.35 -7.66
CA LEU A 85 0.12 -0.84 -8.03
C LEU A 85 -0.20 -0.85 -9.52
N VAL A 86 -0.73 0.25 -10.03
CA VAL A 86 -1.12 0.34 -11.44
C VAL A 86 0.10 0.22 -12.36
N CYS A 87 1.22 0.83 -11.97
CA CYS A 87 2.43 0.84 -12.78
C CYS A 87 3.22 -0.46 -12.74
N SER A 88 3.38 -1.03 -11.54
CA SER A 88 4.31 -2.15 -11.32
C SER A 88 3.60 -3.49 -11.12
N TYR A 89 2.33 -3.45 -10.71
CA TYR A 89 1.55 -4.66 -10.43
C TYR A 89 0.18 -4.59 -11.10
N PRO A 90 0.14 -4.38 -12.43
CA PRO A 90 -1.14 -4.16 -13.13
C PRO A 90 -2.09 -5.34 -13.06
N GLN A 91 -1.59 -6.57 -12.97
CA GLN A 91 -2.42 -7.76 -12.86
C GLN A 91 -3.16 -7.79 -11.52
N ALA A 92 -2.46 -7.46 -10.43
CA ALA A 92 -3.09 -7.33 -9.12
C ALA A 92 -4.08 -6.17 -9.09
N ALA A 93 -3.69 -5.02 -9.64
CA ALA A 93 -4.57 -3.85 -9.71
C ALA A 93 -5.88 -4.15 -10.41
N ALA A 94 -5.85 -4.94 -11.50
CA ALA A 94 -7.04 -5.36 -12.22
C ALA A 94 -8.01 -6.20 -11.37
N MET A 95 -7.51 -6.83 -10.30
CA MET A 95 -8.30 -7.68 -9.40
C MET A 95 -8.77 -6.96 -8.15
N SER A 96 -8.66 -5.63 -8.08
CA SER A 96 -8.94 -4.88 -6.85
C SER A 96 -10.36 -5.02 -6.31
N ARG A 97 -11.32 -5.35 -7.16
CA ARG A 97 -12.72 -5.58 -6.75
C ARG A 97 -12.93 -6.93 -6.08
N PHE A 98 -11.96 -7.83 -6.20
CA PHE A 98 -12.05 -9.19 -5.70
C PHE A 98 -10.91 -9.42 -4.69
N PRO A 99 -11.14 -9.14 -3.39
CA PRO A 99 -10.08 -9.18 -2.39
C PRO A 99 -9.25 -10.45 -2.35
N ALA A 100 -9.90 -11.62 -2.52
CA ALA A 100 -9.18 -12.89 -2.52
C ALA A 100 -8.24 -13.01 -3.73
N ASP A 101 -8.69 -12.60 -4.90
CA ASP A 101 -7.89 -12.64 -6.13
C ASP A 101 -6.76 -11.58 -6.08
N TYR A 102 -7.07 -10.39 -5.58
CA TYR A 102 -6.08 -9.35 -5.38
C TYR A 102 -4.98 -9.81 -4.41
N ALA A 103 -5.37 -10.36 -3.26
CA ALA A 103 -4.43 -10.81 -2.24
C ALA A 103 -3.50 -11.89 -2.79
N LYS A 104 -4.04 -12.84 -3.56
CA LYS A 104 -3.25 -13.88 -4.21
C LYS A 104 -2.28 -13.27 -5.22
N ALA A 105 -2.76 -12.37 -6.09
CA ALA A 105 -1.93 -11.77 -7.12
C ALA A 105 -0.77 -10.98 -6.53
N ILE A 106 -1.01 -10.20 -5.46
CA ILE A 106 0.04 -9.40 -4.83
C ILE A 106 1.01 -10.29 -4.03
N ALA A 107 0.52 -11.28 -3.32
CA ALA A 107 1.35 -12.18 -2.51
C ALA A 107 2.32 -12.99 -3.36
N TYR A 108 1.92 -13.37 -4.55
CA TYR A 108 2.74 -14.17 -5.47
C TYR A 108 3.45 -13.33 -6.52
N SER A 109 3.42 -12.01 -6.38
CA SER A 109 4.19 -11.08 -7.19
C SER A 109 5.54 -10.76 -6.54
N PRO A 110 6.43 -10.03 -7.24
CA PRO A 110 7.68 -9.56 -6.63
C PRO A 110 7.49 -8.61 -5.44
N TYR A 111 6.26 -8.17 -5.16
CA TYR A 111 5.98 -7.33 -3.99
C TYR A 111 6.36 -8.05 -2.68
N ILE A 112 6.16 -9.36 -2.62
CA ILE A 112 6.55 -10.19 -1.48
C ILE A 112 7.77 -11.02 -1.85
N SER A 113 8.79 -10.98 -1.00
CA SER A 113 10.02 -11.75 -1.21
C SER A 113 10.24 -12.74 -0.06
N GLU A 114 10.12 -14.03 -0.37
CA GLU A 114 10.40 -15.08 0.61
C GLU A 114 11.89 -15.15 0.98
N LEU A 115 12.77 -14.64 0.12
CA LEU A 115 14.18 -14.52 0.41
C LEU A 115 14.46 -13.61 1.61
N ASN A 116 13.55 -12.67 1.88
CA ASN A 116 13.64 -11.76 3.01
C ASN A 116 12.94 -12.29 4.27
N GLY A 117 12.49 -13.54 4.25
CA GLY A 117 11.80 -14.16 5.37
C GLY A 117 10.29 -13.93 5.40
N ASP A 118 9.73 -13.31 4.37
CA ASP A 118 8.30 -13.14 4.24
C ASP A 118 7.66 -14.47 3.81
N ASN A 119 6.40 -14.66 4.20
CA ASN A 119 5.62 -15.85 3.83
C ASN A 119 4.44 -15.41 2.98
N ARG A 120 4.46 -15.80 1.70
CA ARG A 120 3.44 -15.38 0.73
C ARG A 120 2.03 -15.80 1.13
N GLU A 121 1.89 -17.02 1.57
CA GLU A 121 0.58 -17.57 1.93
C GLU A 121 0.01 -16.87 3.18
N ARG A 122 0.87 -16.63 4.16
CA ARG A 122 0.48 -15.89 5.36
C ARG A 122 0.07 -14.46 5.02
N TYR A 123 0.81 -13.81 4.14
CA TYR A 123 0.46 -12.46 3.66
C TYR A 123 -0.90 -12.46 2.99
N ARG A 124 -1.12 -13.41 2.09
CA ARG A 124 -2.40 -13.56 1.39
C ARG A 124 -3.56 -13.72 2.37
N GLU A 125 -3.44 -14.65 3.29
CA GLU A 125 -4.49 -14.92 4.28
C GLU A 125 -4.78 -13.70 5.17
N THR A 126 -3.74 -13.04 5.66
CA THR A 126 -3.86 -11.86 6.50
C THR A 126 -4.55 -10.73 5.75
N LEU A 127 -4.17 -10.51 4.50
CA LEU A 127 -4.76 -9.44 3.70
C LEU A 127 -6.25 -9.68 3.45
N VAL A 128 -6.63 -10.91 3.12
CA VAL A 128 -8.04 -11.28 2.93
C VAL A 128 -8.83 -11.03 4.21
N GLN A 129 -8.27 -11.44 5.36
CA GLN A 129 -8.94 -11.24 6.64
C GLN A 129 -9.14 -9.77 6.96
N LEU A 130 -8.13 -8.93 6.70
CA LEU A 130 -8.23 -7.48 6.90
C LEU A 130 -9.30 -6.87 5.99
N CYS A 131 -9.41 -7.31 4.75
CA CYS A 131 -10.47 -6.86 3.85
C CYS A 131 -11.85 -7.19 4.42
N ARG A 132 -12.03 -8.39 4.98
CA ARG A 132 -13.28 -8.79 5.61
C ARG A 132 -13.62 -7.94 6.83
N GLU A 133 -12.62 -7.56 7.61
CA GLU A 133 -12.82 -6.72 8.79
C GLU A 133 -13.15 -5.28 8.42
N ILE A 134 -12.53 -4.76 7.37
CA ILE A 134 -12.66 -3.36 6.97
C ILE A 134 -13.95 -3.11 6.17
N GLU A 135 -14.38 -4.07 5.37
CA GLU A 135 -15.54 -3.89 4.49
C GLU A 135 -16.80 -3.38 5.19
N PRO A 136 -17.27 -3.99 6.31
CA PRO A 136 -18.46 -3.47 6.98
C PRO A 136 -18.26 -2.08 7.58
N ILE A 137 -17.06 -1.78 8.07
CA ILE A 137 -16.73 -0.46 8.62
C ILE A 137 -16.78 0.60 7.51
N TYR A 138 -16.16 0.32 6.38
CA TYR A 138 -16.14 1.22 5.23
C TYR A 138 -17.54 1.46 4.68
N SER A 139 -18.34 0.39 4.55
CA SER A 139 -19.71 0.49 4.06
C SER A 139 -20.58 1.31 5.01
N SER A 140 -20.42 1.14 6.31
CA SER A 140 -21.13 1.91 7.32
C SER A 140 -20.81 3.41 7.23
N LEU A 141 -19.53 3.76 7.12
CA LEU A 141 -19.11 5.15 6.99
C LEU A 141 -19.62 5.78 5.70
N LYS A 142 -19.63 5.03 4.60
CA LYS A 142 -20.11 5.50 3.32
C LYS A 142 -21.62 5.76 3.33
N ASN A 143 -22.39 4.93 4.04
CA ASN A 143 -23.84 5.06 4.12
C ASN A 143 -24.31 6.17 5.07
N ASN A 144 -23.44 6.65 5.95
CA ASN A 144 -23.74 7.72 6.89
C ASN A 144 -23.39 9.11 6.34
N ASN A 145 -22.91 9.19 5.12
CA ASN A 145 -22.64 10.43 4.39
C ASN A 145 -23.68 10.54 3.24
#